data_3b46c3d24530c459cc2826eae5f9f028
#
_entry.id   3b46c3d24530c459cc2826eae5f9f028
#
_cell.length_a   1.000
_cell.length_b   1.000
_cell.length_c   1.000
_cell.angle_alpha   90.00
_cell.angle_beta   90.00
_cell.angle_gamma   90.00
#
_symmetry.space_group_name_H-M   'P 1'
#
loop_
_entity.id
_entity.type
_entity.pdbx_description
1 polymer ?
#
loop_
_entity_poly.entity_id
_entity_poly.type
_entity_poly.pdbx_seq_one_letter_code
_entity_poly.pdbx_strand_id
1 'polypeptide(L)'
;LLADPPRERADAARNRLRVQEAAAKLFREHGVEAVSMDAVAAEAGVGKGTLFRRFGDKSGLVAALLDDKERDLQERILSGPPPLGPGAPAGDRVRAFVAAYTDYLVEYLDLLRVSETASPGARYRIGAYRFWHRHLAILLAEARPGADADYLAHALLAPLAAEHVTAVLRECDAARVAAGLTVLADALVSGPAAG
;
A
#
# COMPACT_ATOMS: atom_id res chain seq x y z
N LEU A 1 -20.86 27.81 6.29
CA LEU A 1 -19.62 27.31 5.69
C LEU A 1 -19.58 27.78 4.25
N LEU A 2 -18.85 28.88 3.98
CA LEU A 2 -18.59 29.37 2.63
C LEU A 2 -17.65 28.41 1.95
N ALA A 3 -18.05 27.82 0.84
CA ALA A 3 -17.19 26.98 0.03
C ALA A 3 -16.09 27.85 -0.61
N ASP A 4 -14.82 27.42 -0.51
CA ASP A 4 -13.71 28.11 -1.16
C ASP A 4 -13.97 28.34 -2.65
N PRO A 5 -13.63 29.51 -3.18
CA PRO A 5 -13.85 29.83 -4.59
C PRO A 5 -13.08 28.84 -5.50
N PRO A 6 -13.59 28.53 -6.70
CA PRO A 6 -13.03 27.52 -7.60
C PRO A 6 -11.52 27.72 -7.91
N ARG A 7 -11.03 28.95 -7.90
CA ARG A 7 -9.64 29.31 -8.18
C ARG A 7 -8.69 28.89 -7.05
N GLU A 8 -9.10 29.06 -5.81
CA GLU A 8 -8.32 28.68 -4.60
C GLU A 8 -8.15 27.15 -4.48
N ARG A 9 -9.20 26.39 -4.85
CA ARG A 9 -9.12 24.90 -4.91
C ARG A 9 -8.18 24.42 -6.01
N ALA A 10 -8.17 25.09 -7.17
CA ALA A 10 -7.25 24.75 -8.28
C ALA A 10 -5.79 25.05 -7.93
N ASP A 11 -5.52 26.18 -7.24
CA ASP A 11 -4.18 26.52 -6.77
C ASP A 11 -3.69 25.55 -5.67
N ALA A 12 -4.58 25.16 -4.77
CA ALA A 12 -4.29 24.17 -3.73
C ALA A 12 -4.01 22.79 -4.32
N ALA A 13 -4.73 22.37 -5.38
CA ALA A 13 -4.49 21.12 -6.08
C ALA A 13 -3.14 21.14 -6.83
N ARG A 14 -2.83 22.24 -7.55
CA ARG A 14 -1.51 22.40 -8.21
C ARG A 14 -0.35 22.37 -7.22
N ASN A 15 -0.48 23.03 -6.08
CA ASN A 15 0.55 23.01 -5.03
C ASN A 15 0.71 21.60 -4.44
N ARG A 16 -0.37 20.83 -4.29
CA ARG A 16 -0.29 19.42 -3.84
C ARG A 16 0.55 18.60 -4.81
N LEU A 17 0.23 18.68 -6.12
CA LEU A 17 0.96 17.93 -7.15
C LEU A 17 2.44 18.31 -7.17
N ARG A 18 2.78 19.61 -7.13
CA ARG A 18 4.17 20.06 -7.09
C ARG A 18 4.94 19.51 -5.89
N VAL A 19 4.31 19.47 -4.72
CA VAL A 19 4.94 18.89 -3.52
C VAL A 19 5.14 17.38 -3.68
N GLN A 20 4.16 16.67 -4.20
CA GLN A 20 4.25 15.22 -4.43
C GLN A 20 5.34 14.90 -5.47
N GLU A 21 5.43 15.65 -6.57
CA GLU A 21 6.48 15.49 -7.59
C GLU A 21 7.89 15.75 -7.03
N ALA A 22 8.05 16.86 -6.27
CA ALA A 22 9.31 17.19 -5.61
C ALA A 22 9.73 16.10 -4.60
N ALA A 23 8.80 15.62 -3.79
CA ALA A 23 9.06 14.55 -2.84
C ALA A 23 9.43 13.24 -3.55
N ALA A 24 8.69 12.84 -4.56
CA ALA A 24 8.96 11.62 -5.34
C ALA A 24 10.33 11.66 -6.03
N LYS A 25 10.74 12.85 -6.53
CA LYS A 25 12.07 13.07 -7.11
C LYS A 25 13.16 12.89 -6.04
N LEU A 26 13.07 13.65 -4.94
CA LEU A 26 14.07 13.63 -3.88
C LEU A 26 14.19 12.25 -3.22
N PHE A 27 13.07 11.56 -2.99
CA PHE A 27 13.08 10.21 -2.40
C PHE A 27 13.77 9.19 -3.32
N ARG A 28 13.59 9.30 -4.63
CA ARG A 28 14.29 8.45 -5.61
C ARG A 28 15.79 8.71 -5.65
N GLU A 29 16.21 9.99 -5.57
CA GLU A 29 17.62 10.40 -5.68
C GLU A 29 18.41 10.14 -4.41
N HIS A 30 17.78 10.28 -3.24
CA HIS A 30 18.48 10.30 -1.95
C HIS A 30 17.97 9.27 -0.94
N GLY A 31 16.89 8.57 -1.25
CA GLY A 31 16.19 7.70 -0.29
C GLY A 31 15.27 8.49 0.66
N VAL A 32 14.19 7.85 1.09
CA VAL A 32 13.15 8.51 1.92
C VAL A 32 13.69 9.01 3.25
N GLU A 33 14.59 8.25 3.88
CA GLU A 33 15.14 8.58 5.21
C GLU A 33 15.99 9.84 5.20
N ALA A 34 16.82 10.02 4.17
CA ALA A 34 17.75 11.14 4.06
C ALA A 34 17.08 12.48 3.72
N VAL A 35 15.87 12.47 3.14
CA VAL A 35 15.17 13.68 2.71
C VAL A 35 14.39 14.29 3.87
N SER A 36 14.60 15.60 4.10
CA SER A 36 13.83 16.38 5.07
C SER A 36 12.60 17.03 4.44
N MET A 37 11.59 17.34 5.26
CA MET A 37 10.43 18.13 4.83
C MET A 37 10.84 19.53 4.33
N ASP A 38 11.91 20.09 4.90
CA ASP A 38 12.45 21.39 4.46
C ASP A 38 13.03 21.32 3.03
N ALA A 39 13.74 20.24 2.71
CA ALA A 39 14.25 20.01 1.36
C ALA A 39 13.11 19.88 0.35
N VAL A 40 12.05 19.15 0.71
CA VAL A 40 10.84 19.02 -0.13
C VAL A 40 10.17 20.39 -0.34
N ALA A 41 10.04 21.20 0.71
CA ALA A 41 9.44 22.53 0.60
C ALA A 41 10.24 23.44 -0.35
N ALA A 42 11.58 23.40 -0.24
CA ALA A 42 12.49 24.16 -1.10
C ALA A 42 12.38 23.72 -2.57
N GLU A 43 12.46 22.41 -2.84
CA GLU A 43 12.35 21.83 -4.19
C GLU A 43 10.98 22.14 -4.82
N ALA A 44 9.89 22.02 -4.05
CA ALA A 44 8.54 22.33 -4.53
C ALA A 44 8.26 23.83 -4.69
N GLY A 45 9.13 24.71 -4.17
CA GLY A 45 8.90 26.17 -4.15
C GLY A 45 7.65 26.56 -3.35
N VAL A 46 7.43 25.89 -2.19
CA VAL A 46 6.32 26.20 -1.28
C VAL A 46 6.85 26.59 0.10
N GLY A 47 6.06 27.39 0.82
CA GLY A 47 6.42 27.74 2.20
C GLY A 47 6.35 26.51 3.13
N LYS A 48 7.31 26.34 4.06
CA LYS A 48 7.35 25.28 5.06
C LYS A 48 6.02 25.14 5.81
N GLY A 49 5.45 26.25 6.29
CA GLY A 49 4.17 26.23 7.00
C GLY A 49 3.01 25.68 6.16
N THR A 50 3.02 25.92 4.85
CA THR A 50 2.01 25.37 3.94
C THR A 50 2.17 23.86 3.79
N LEU A 51 3.41 23.36 3.67
CA LEU A 51 3.72 21.94 3.60
C LEU A 51 3.28 21.21 4.87
N PHE A 52 3.72 21.68 6.05
CA PHE A 52 3.38 21.07 7.33
C PHE A 52 1.88 21.12 7.64
N ARG A 53 1.21 22.24 7.33
CA ARG A 53 -0.25 22.34 7.51
C ARG A 53 -1.01 21.31 6.67
N ARG A 54 -0.50 20.97 5.49
CA ARG A 54 -1.20 20.08 4.54
C ARG A 54 -0.90 18.60 4.77
N PHE A 55 0.34 18.26 5.05
CA PHE A 55 0.78 16.87 5.13
C PHE A 55 1.12 16.43 6.56
N GLY A 56 1.23 17.35 7.50
CA GLY A 56 1.65 17.10 8.88
C GLY A 56 3.15 16.88 8.96
N ASP A 57 3.59 15.69 8.66
CA ASP A 57 4.99 15.26 8.71
C ASP A 57 5.39 14.45 7.46
N LYS A 58 6.60 13.86 7.50
CA LYS A 58 7.10 13.01 6.41
C LYS A 58 6.19 11.80 6.18
N SER A 59 5.63 11.21 7.23
CA SER A 59 4.74 10.05 7.10
C SER A 59 3.43 10.41 6.41
N GLY A 60 2.87 11.58 6.71
CA GLY A 60 1.68 12.09 6.01
C GLY A 60 1.95 12.44 4.55
N LEU A 61 3.15 12.95 4.22
CA LEU A 61 3.56 13.17 2.83
C LEU A 61 3.74 11.86 2.07
N VAL A 62 4.38 10.87 2.69
CA VAL A 62 4.54 9.52 2.13
C VAL A 62 3.17 8.86 1.90
N ALA A 63 2.26 8.94 2.88
CA ALA A 63 0.90 8.44 2.71
C ALA A 63 0.19 9.08 1.51
N ALA A 64 0.36 10.39 1.30
CA ALA A 64 -0.21 11.08 0.14
C ALA A 64 0.40 10.66 -1.20
N LEU A 65 1.66 10.20 -1.23
CA LEU A 65 2.31 9.64 -2.42
C LEU A 65 1.80 8.22 -2.72
N LEU A 66 1.54 7.43 -1.69
CA LEU A 66 1.02 6.07 -1.84
C LEU A 66 -0.47 6.05 -2.24
N ASP A 67 -1.25 7.08 -1.85
CA ASP A 67 -2.71 7.13 -2.01
C ASP A 67 -3.18 6.87 -3.46
N ASP A 68 -2.48 7.42 -4.46
CA ASP A 68 -2.82 7.21 -5.86
C ASP A 68 -2.51 5.76 -6.31
N LYS A 69 -1.40 5.20 -5.85
CA LYS A 69 -0.98 3.83 -6.18
C LYS A 69 -1.84 2.77 -5.48
N GLU A 70 -2.21 3.04 -4.25
CA GLU A 70 -3.17 2.22 -3.51
C GLU A 70 -4.54 2.23 -4.20
N ARG A 71 -4.98 3.39 -4.67
CA ARG A 71 -6.26 3.54 -5.40
C ARG A 71 -6.24 2.80 -6.73
N ASP A 72 -5.15 2.88 -7.50
CA ASP A 72 -4.99 2.13 -8.75
C ASP A 72 -5.09 0.62 -8.50
N LEU A 73 -4.43 0.10 -7.47
CA LEU A 73 -4.52 -1.32 -7.12
C LEU A 73 -5.93 -1.71 -6.64
N GLN A 74 -6.58 -0.86 -5.83
CA GLN A 74 -7.95 -1.07 -5.38
C GLN A 74 -8.93 -1.10 -6.57
N GLU A 75 -8.78 -0.21 -7.54
CA GLU A 75 -9.63 -0.18 -8.73
C GLU A 75 -9.46 -1.45 -9.57
N ARG A 76 -8.22 -1.92 -9.76
CA ARG A 76 -7.96 -3.20 -10.45
C ARG A 76 -8.60 -4.39 -9.74
N ILE A 77 -8.63 -4.40 -8.42
CA ILE A 77 -9.28 -5.43 -7.59
C ILE A 77 -10.80 -5.39 -7.72
N LEU A 78 -11.40 -4.19 -7.76
CA LEU A 78 -12.85 -4.01 -7.74
C LEU A 78 -13.48 -4.12 -9.11
N SER A 79 -12.81 -3.64 -10.16
CA SER A 79 -13.38 -3.47 -11.50
C SER A 79 -12.44 -3.86 -12.64
N GLY A 80 -11.20 -4.27 -12.35
CA GLY A 80 -10.25 -4.72 -13.36
C GLY A 80 -10.58 -6.10 -13.93
N PRO A 81 -9.78 -6.55 -14.93
CA PRO A 81 -9.98 -7.87 -15.54
C PRO A 81 -9.61 -9.00 -14.56
N PRO A 82 -10.19 -10.22 -14.76
CA PRO A 82 -9.75 -11.39 -14.02
C PRO A 82 -8.27 -11.73 -14.38
N PRO A 83 -7.51 -12.43 -13.49
CA PRO A 83 -7.99 -13.02 -12.24
C PRO A 83 -7.98 -12.06 -11.03
N LEU A 84 -7.39 -10.86 -11.09
CA LEU A 84 -7.34 -9.94 -9.96
C LEU A 84 -8.72 -9.31 -9.69
N GLY A 85 -9.38 -8.86 -10.75
CA GLY A 85 -10.73 -8.33 -10.70
C GLY A 85 -11.81 -9.43 -10.59
N PRO A 86 -13.10 -9.03 -10.62
CA PRO A 86 -14.23 -9.96 -10.56
C PRO A 86 -14.27 -10.92 -11.73
N GLY A 87 -14.92 -12.11 -11.52
CA GLY A 87 -15.19 -13.09 -12.59
C GLY A 87 -14.27 -14.32 -12.59
N ALA A 88 -13.22 -14.35 -11.76
CA ALA A 88 -12.42 -15.56 -11.54
C ALA A 88 -12.80 -16.25 -10.23
N PRO A 89 -12.51 -17.56 -10.07
CA PRO A 89 -12.66 -18.27 -8.81
C PRO A 89 -11.93 -17.57 -7.64
N ALA A 90 -12.48 -17.63 -6.44
CA ALA A 90 -11.95 -16.93 -5.29
C ALA A 90 -10.48 -17.27 -5.00
N GLY A 91 -10.09 -18.54 -5.11
CA GLY A 91 -8.70 -18.97 -4.93
C GLY A 91 -7.74 -18.33 -5.94
N ASP A 92 -8.14 -18.20 -7.20
CA ASP A 92 -7.34 -17.55 -8.25
C ASP A 92 -7.20 -16.05 -8.00
N ARG A 93 -8.25 -15.43 -7.49
CA ARG A 93 -8.24 -14.01 -7.08
C ARG A 93 -7.31 -13.77 -5.87
N VAL A 94 -7.27 -14.70 -4.89
CA VAL A 94 -6.30 -14.63 -3.77
C VAL A 94 -4.86 -14.68 -4.29
N ARG A 95 -4.55 -15.61 -5.20
CA ARG A 95 -3.22 -15.72 -5.83
C ARG A 95 -2.85 -14.44 -6.58
N ALA A 96 -3.77 -13.95 -7.40
CA ALA A 96 -3.57 -12.73 -8.18
C ALA A 96 -3.39 -11.50 -7.29
N PHE A 97 -4.12 -11.42 -6.17
CA PHE A 97 -3.93 -10.37 -5.18
C PHE A 97 -2.52 -10.42 -4.57
N VAL A 98 -2.08 -11.61 -4.12
CA VAL A 98 -0.74 -11.77 -3.51
C VAL A 98 0.36 -11.36 -4.50
N ALA A 99 0.26 -11.77 -5.77
CA ALA A 99 1.21 -11.37 -6.81
C ALA A 99 1.20 -9.85 -7.02
N ALA A 100 0.05 -9.26 -7.28
CA ALA A 100 -0.09 -7.83 -7.55
C ALA A 100 0.32 -6.95 -6.35
N TYR A 101 0.01 -7.40 -5.12
CA TYR A 101 0.42 -6.69 -3.92
C TYR A 101 1.93 -6.84 -3.66
N THR A 102 2.53 -7.99 -3.98
CA THR A 102 3.98 -8.19 -3.87
C THR A 102 4.73 -7.26 -4.82
N ASP A 103 4.28 -7.12 -6.07
CA ASP A 103 4.86 -6.18 -7.03
C ASP A 103 4.77 -4.74 -6.51
N TYR A 104 3.59 -4.33 -6.04
CA TYR A 104 3.38 -3.02 -5.42
C TYR A 104 4.29 -2.80 -4.19
N LEU A 105 4.38 -3.81 -3.31
CA LEU A 105 5.20 -3.75 -2.11
C LEU A 105 6.68 -3.58 -2.43
N VAL A 106 7.21 -4.34 -3.40
CA VAL A 106 8.62 -4.25 -3.80
C VAL A 106 8.92 -2.91 -4.46
N GLU A 107 8.02 -2.42 -5.32
CA GLU A 107 8.19 -1.13 -6.03
C GLU A 107 8.19 0.07 -5.07
N TYR A 108 7.36 0.04 -4.01
CA TYR A 108 7.20 1.16 -3.07
C TYR A 108 7.71 0.85 -1.66
N LEU A 109 8.63 -0.11 -1.50
CA LEU A 109 9.02 -0.69 -0.22
C LEU A 109 9.44 0.35 0.83
N ASP A 110 10.31 1.30 0.46
CA ASP A 110 10.80 2.33 1.38
C ASP A 110 9.68 3.29 1.84
N LEU A 111 8.78 3.65 0.94
CA LEU A 111 7.62 4.48 1.26
C LEU A 111 6.66 3.75 2.20
N LEU A 112 6.34 2.50 1.88
CA LEU A 112 5.49 1.65 2.69
C LEU A 112 6.07 1.44 4.08
N ARG A 113 7.38 1.20 4.18
CA ARG A 113 8.06 1.04 5.47
C ARG A 113 7.90 2.29 6.35
N VAL A 114 8.12 3.49 5.81
CA VAL A 114 7.92 4.75 6.56
C VAL A 114 6.45 4.91 6.99
N SER A 115 5.50 4.62 6.12
CA SER A 115 4.07 4.71 6.44
C SER A 115 3.65 3.70 7.51
N GLU A 116 4.07 2.44 7.37
CA GLU A 116 3.68 1.34 8.25
C GLU A 116 4.33 1.41 9.64
N THR A 117 5.51 2.04 9.75
CA THR A 117 6.28 2.15 11.01
C THR A 117 6.21 3.54 11.65
N ALA A 118 5.39 4.45 11.14
CA ALA A 118 5.24 5.82 11.65
C ALA A 118 4.88 5.89 13.15
N SER A 119 4.22 4.86 13.68
CA SER A 119 3.94 4.66 15.11
C SER A 119 3.60 3.19 15.38
N PRO A 120 3.67 2.72 16.63
CA PRO A 120 3.30 1.33 16.96
C PRO A 120 1.92 0.98 16.43
N GLY A 121 1.82 -0.08 15.63
CA GLY A 121 0.59 -0.55 15.00
C GLY A 121 0.03 0.37 13.90
N ALA A 122 0.81 1.30 13.35
CA ALA A 122 0.39 2.19 12.27
C ALA A 122 -0.19 1.42 11.08
N ARG A 123 0.48 0.34 10.65
CA ARG A 123 0.04 -0.53 9.56
C ARG A 123 -1.44 -0.92 9.66
N TYR A 124 -1.89 -1.34 10.82
CA TYR A 124 -3.27 -1.82 11.03
C TYR A 124 -4.33 -0.71 11.08
N ARG A 125 -3.89 0.56 11.15
CA ARG A 125 -4.76 1.74 11.14
C ARG A 125 -4.87 2.39 9.77
N ILE A 126 -3.99 2.05 8.83
CA ILE A 126 -4.02 2.55 7.45
C ILE A 126 -5.29 2.04 6.77
N GLY A 127 -5.99 2.94 6.08
CA GLY A 127 -7.23 2.59 5.38
C GLY A 127 -7.05 1.49 4.33
N ALA A 128 -5.93 1.52 3.61
CA ALA A 128 -5.55 0.50 2.64
C ALA A 128 -5.45 -0.90 3.26
N TYR A 129 -4.80 -1.06 4.44
CA TYR A 129 -4.73 -2.35 5.12
C TYR A 129 -6.11 -2.95 5.39
N ARG A 130 -7.07 -2.13 5.84
CA ARG A 130 -8.45 -2.58 6.08
C ARG A 130 -9.15 -3.03 4.81
N PHE A 131 -8.88 -2.37 3.69
CA PHE A 131 -9.39 -2.78 2.39
C PHE A 131 -8.81 -4.13 1.95
N TRP A 132 -7.47 -4.29 2.03
CA TRP A 132 -6.80 -5.55 1.68
C TRP A 132 -7.29 -6.71 2.54
N HIS A 133 -7.37 -6.48 3.85
CA HIS A 133 -7.89 -7.47 4.79
C HIS A 133 -9.32 -7.87 4.45
N ARG A 134 -10.23 -6.91 4.27
CA ARG A 134 -11.63 -7.21 3.95
C ARG A 134 -11.78 -7.94 2.63
N HIS A 135 -11.02 -7.54 1.61
CA HIS A 135 -11.02 -8.21 0.31
C HIS A 135 -10.59 -9.68 0.44
N LEU A 136 -9.48 -9.93 1.10
CA LEU A 136 -8.97 -11.29 1.33
C LEU A 136 -9.91 -12.13 2.18
N ALA A 137 -10.49 -11.57 3.24
CA ALA A 137 -11.44 -12.29 4.09
C ALA A 137 -12.67 -12.77 3.31
N ILE A 138 -13.21 -11.96 2.39
CA ILE A 138 -14.31 -12.34 1.52
C ILE A 138 -13.89 -13.50 0.60
N LEU A 139 -12.74 -13.39 -0.06
CA LEU A 139 -12.27 -14.43 -0.98
C LEU A 139 -11.91 -15.75 -0.26
N LEU A 140 -11.29 -15.66 0.92
CA LEU A 140 -10.95 -16.83 1.72
C LEU A 140 -12.19 -17.52 2.29
N ALA A 141 -13.23 -16.77 2.68
CA ALA A 141 -14.51 -17.36 3.10
C ALA A 141 -15.16 -18.18 1.97
N GLU A 142 -15.04 -17.71 0.72
CA GLU A 142 -15.54 -18.44 -0.46
C GLU A 142 -14.64 -19.63 -0.81
N ALA A 143 -13.31 -19.45 -0.82
CA ALA A 143 -12.35 -20.49 -1.18
C ALA A 143 -12.23 -21.59 -0.11
N ARG A 144 -12.45 -21.29 1.15
CA ARG A 144 -12.29 -22.18 2.32
C ARG A 144 -13.52 -22.13 3.26
N PRO A 145 -14.67 -22.65 2.84
CA PRO A 145 -15.85 -22.72 3.71
C PRO A 145 -15.53 -23.44 5.04
N GLY A 146 -15.92 -22.84 6.15
CA GLY A 146 -15.69 -23.39 7.50
C GLY A 146 -14.37 -22.96 8.17
N ALA A 147 -13.43 -22.36 7.44
CA ALA A 147 -12.23 -21.77 8.04
C ALA A 147 -12.49 -20.37 8.60
N ASP A 148 -11.69 -19.95 9.59
CA ASP A 148 -11.68 -18.56 10.06
C ASP A 148 -11.01 -17.65 9.01
N ALA A 149 -11.79 -17.24 8.02
CA ALA A 149 -11.32 -16.43 6.90
C ALA A 149 -10.82 -15.05 7.34
N ASP A 150 -11.36 -14.50 8.42
CA ASP A 150 -10.94 -13.20 8.97
C ASP A 150 -9.52 -13.28 9.51
N TYR A 151 -9.23 -14.30 10.33
CA TYR A 151 -7.88 -14.54 10.83
C TYR A 151 -6.89 -14.94 9.72
N LEU A 152 -7.32 -15.78 8.76
CA LEU A 152 -6.49 -16.18 7.63
C LEU A 152 -6.09 -15.00 6.75
N ALA A 153 -6.95 -13.99 6.59
CA ALA A 153 -6.61 -12.77 5.89
C ALA A 153 -5.50 -11.97 6.61
N HIS A 154 -5.56 -11.88 7.95
CA HIS A 154 -4.48 -11.31 8.74
C HIS A 154 -3.18 -12.10 8.61
N ALA A 155 -3.25 -13.43 8.68
CA ALA A 155 -2.10 -14.31 8.57
C ALA A 155 -1.41 -14.19 7.19
N LEU A 156 -2.19 -14.08 6.11
CA LEU A 156 -1.67 -13.89 4.76
C LEU A 156 -1.05 -12.50 4.56
N LEU A 157 -1.59 -11.47 5.19
CA LEU A 157 -1.05 -10.11 5.13
C LEU A 157 0.19 -9.90 6.01
N ALA A 158 0.44 -10.74 7.01
CA ALA A 158 1.55 -10.58 7.93
C ALA A 158 2.93 -10.59 7.23
N PRO A 159 3.27 -11.58 6.37
CA PRO A 159 4.55 -11.60 5.66
C PRO A 159 4.65 -10.53 4.55
N LEU A 160 3.55 -9.86 4.21
CA LEU A 160 3.49 -8.74 3.28
C LEU A 160 3.71 -7.38 3.99
N ALA A 161 4.19 -7.35 5.22
CA ALA A 161 4.59 -6.13 5.91
C ALA A 161 5.90 -5.60 5.33
N ALA A 162 5.98 -4.29 5.08
CA ALA A 162 7.15 -3.67 4.47
C ALA A 162 8.43 -3.85 5.33
N GLU A 163 8.32 -3.82 6.64
CA GLU A 163 9.43 -4.06 7.56
C GLU A 163 9.93 -5.52 7.46
N HIS A 164 9.01 -6.50 7.40
CA HIS A 164 9.35 -7.90 7.22
C HIS A 164 10.07 -8.13 5.89
N VAL A 165 9.51 -7.65 4.78
CA VAL A 165 10.10 -7.82 3.44
C VAL A 165 11.46 -7.11 3.36
N THR A 166 11.61 -5.91 3.94
CA THR A 166 12.90 -5.22 4.02
C THR A 166 13.97 -6.06 4.73
N ALA A 167 13.59 -6.75 5.81
CA ALA A 167 14.53 -7.64 6.53
C ALA A 167 14.91 -8.85 5.70
N VAL A 168 13.92 -9.52 5.08
CA VAL A 168 14.15 -10.75 4.28
C VAL A 168 14.97 -10.47 3.01
N LEU A 169 14.78 -9.30 2.38
CA LEU A 169 15.56 -8.90 1.19
C LEU A 169 17.05 -8.67 1.45
N ARG A 170 17.50 -8.69 2.71
CA ARG A 170 18.92 -8.71 3.06
C ARG A 170 19.53 -10.10 2.90
N GLU A 171 18.70 -11.14 2.87
CA GLU A 171 19.11 -12.55 2.83
C GLU A 171 18.78 -13.23 1.49
N CYS A 172 17.81 -12.69 0.74
CA CYS A 172 17.41 -13.23 -0.56
C CYS A 172 16.90 -12.13 -1.50
N ASP A 173 16.69 -12.45 -2.77
CA ASP A 173 16.14 -11.54 -3.78
C ASP A 173 14.60 -11.46 -3.75
N ALA A 174 14.06 -10.48 -4.46
CA ALA A 174 12.61 -10.26 -4.57
C ALA A 174 11.88 -11.43 -5.25
N ALA A 175 12.53 -12.14 -6.18
CA ALA A 175 11.93 -13.28 -6.85
C ALA A 175 11.69 -14.43 -5.87
N ARG A 176 12.63 -14.67 -4.94
CA ARG A 176 12.47 -15.68 -3.89
C ARG A 176 11.37 -15.30 -2.89
N VAL A 177 11.26 -14.03 -2.53
CA VAL A 177 10.15 -13.54 -1.70
C VAL A 177 8.81 -13.79 -2.39
N ALA A 178 8.68 -13.40 -3.66
CA ALA A 178 7.46 -13.60 -4.43
C ALA A 178 7.08 -15.09 -4.56
N ALA A 179 8.06 -15.96 -4.83
CA ALA A 179 7.85 -17.41 -4.90
C ALA A 179 7.34 -17.98 -3.56
N GLY A 180 7.94 -17.57 -2.44
CA GLY A 180 7.52 -18.00 -1.11
C GLY A 180 6.08 -17.55 -0.76
N LEU A 181 5.74 -16.32 -1.09
CA LEU A 181 4.38 -15.78 -0.90
C LEU A 181 3.34 -16.49 -1.78
N THR A 182 3.71 -16.86 -3.00
CA THR A 182 2.86 -17.66 -3.89
C THR A 182 2.57 -19.04 -3.28
N VAL A 183 3.59 -19.74 -2.78
CA VAL A 183 3.43 -21.04 -2.10
C VAL A 183 2.52 -20.91 -0.87
N LEU A 184 2.67 -19.84 -0.09
CA LEU A 184 1.80 -19.59 1.06
C LEU A 184 0.34 -19.37 0.64
N ALA A 185 0.10 -18.57 -0.41
CA ALA A 185 -1.23 -18.36 -0.94
C ALA A 185 -1.86 -19.67 -1.45
N ASP A 186 -1.08 -20.48 -2.19
CA ASP A 186 -1.53 -21.79 -2.68
C ASP A 186 -1.91 -22.73 -1.54
N ALA A 187 -1.10 -22.81 -0.50
CA ALA A 187 -1.39 -23.66 0.67
C ALA A 187 -2.68 -23.22 1.37
N LEU A 188 -2.95 -21.92 1.43
CA LEU A 188 -4.16 -21.38 2.04
C LEU A 188 -5.42 -21.68 1.22
N VAL A 189 -5.37 -21.60 -0.11
CA VAL A 189 -6.57 -21.81 -0.94
C VAL A 189 -6.79 -23.26 -1.36
N SER A 190 -5.75 -24.12 -1.33
CA SER A 190 -5.81 -25.52 -1.75
C SER A 190 -5.87 -26.53 -0.59
N GLY A 191 -5.83 -26.05 0.67
CA GLY A 191 -5.87 -26.93 1.84
C GLY A 191 -7.21 -27.68 1.97
N PRO A 192 -7.26 -28.82 2.71
CA PRO A 192 -8.49 -29.57 2.91
C PRO A 192 -9.57 -28.68 3.54
N ALA A 193 -10.83 -28.90 3.16
CA ALA A 193 -11.97 -28.26 3.83
C ALA A 193 -11.88 -28.60 5.34
N ALA A 194 -12.15 -27.62 6.21
CA ALA A 194 -12.28 -27.87 7.63
C ALA A 194 -13.48 -28.83 7.81
N GLY A 195 -13.18 -30.06 8.29
CA GLY A 195 -14.21 -31.04 8.58
C GLY A 195 -15.05 -30.68 9.79
#